data_def7ad58212f0970db5aa840ee5ef941
#
_entry.id   def7ad58212f0970db5aa840ee5ef941
#
_cell.length_a   1.000
_cell.length_b   1.000
_cell.length_c   1.000
_cell.angle_alpha   90.00
_cell.angle_beta   90.00
_cell.angle_gamma   90.00
#
_symmetry.space_group_name_H-M   'P 1'
#
loop_
_entity.id
_entity.type
_entity.pdbx_description
1 polymer ?
#
loop_
_entity_poly.entity_id
_entity_poly.type
_entity_poly.pdbx_seq_one_letter_code
_entity_poly.pdbx_strand_id
1 'polypeptide(L)'
;MIYTVTLNPAIDETLEVEMLRPGGTHRVLSRRRYPGGKGINTARALRVFAEDCVALTAAGGPTGQELAALLRQEELPCTVFAAPHPTRVNLKILSRKDGLTTELNAVGALGDAACAERLKTELLERLLPGDTVVFCGSLPQDVPAGWYRECITACREKGAAVFLDASGEPLILGISAKPDCIKPNREELELLYGYRLQRPENIAEAAWQLLHRGVEQVVVSLGAEGALLARKDTVLFAAAPAVNAVNTTGAGDTMTAALIYARGHGLTPEDTLKFAVAAATAKVVRPGTQPPVMSDIGALLSQVTVTPI
;
A
#
# COMPACT_ATOMS: atom_id res chain seq x y z
N MET A 1 11.63 13.44 -7.19
CA MET A 1 11.41 13.04 -5.78
C MET A 1 10.13 12.23 -5.65
N ILE A 2 10.06 11.28 -4.70
CA ILE A 2 8.84 10.48 -4.44
C ILE A 2 8.33 10.81 -3.02
N TYR A 3 7.05 11.13 -2.90
CA TYR A 3 6.38 11.35 -1.61
C TYR A 3 5.34 10.26 -1.36
N THR A 4 5.45 9.55 -0.23
CA THR A 4 4.41 8.61 0.19
C THR A 4 3.59 9.21 1.32
N VAL A 5 2.27 9.19 1.20
CA VAL A 5 1.36 9.81 2.18
C VAL A 5 0.58 8.73 2.93
N THR A 6 0.68 8.77 4.27
CA THR A 6 -0.04 7.86 5.18
C THR A 6 -0.72 8.67 6.28
N LEU A 7 -2.00 8.97 6.13
CA LEU A 7 -2.74 9.72 7.18
C LEU A 7 -3.14 8.86 8.36
N ASN A 8 -3.29 7.55 8.17
CA ASN A 8 -3.74 6.62 9.19
C ASN A 8 -2.69 5.54 9.48
N PRO A 9 -1.48 5.94 9.94
CA PRO A 9 -0.44 4.99 10.29
C PRO A 9 -0.84 4.15 11.49
N ALA A 10 -0.06 3.13 11.78
CA ALA A 10 -0.25 2.28 12.95
C ALA A 10 1.09 1.82 13.54
N ILE A 11 1.05 1.33 14.76
CA ILE A 11 2.01 0.33 15.21
C ILE A 11 1.42 -1.03 14.86
N ASP A 12 2.09 -1.80 14.01
CA ASP A 12 1.71 -3.18 13.73
C ASP A 12 2.38 -4.10 14.77
N GLU A 13 1.56 -4.63 15.67
CA GLU A 13 2.00 -5.49 16.77
C GLU A 13 1.66 -6.95 16.47
N THR A 14 2.68 -7.80 16.39
CA THR A 14 2.50 -9.25 16.25
C THR A 14 2.71 -9.93 17.60
N LEU A 15 1.69 -10.64 18.05
CA LEU A 15 1.71 -11.49 19.22
C LEU A 15 1.71 -12.96 18.79
N GLU A 16 2.62 -13.76 19.32
CA GLU A 16 2.64 -15.20 19.10
C GLU A 16 2.06 -15.90 20.32
N VAL A 17 1.13 -16.81 20.12
CA VAL A 17 0.53 -17.67 21.15
C VAL A 17 0.62 -19.12 20.72
N GLU A 18 0.56 -20.07 21.68
CA GLU A 18 0.59 -21.49 21.31
C GLU A 18 -0.60 -21.89 20.45
N MET A 19 -1.81 -21.52 20.89
CA MET A 19 -3.05 -21.75 20.14
C MET A 19 -4.08 -20.71 20.54
N LEU A 20 -4.62 -19.96 19.57
CA LEU A 20 -5.68 -18.98 19.82
C LEU A 20 -7.04 -19.70 19.93
N ARG A 21 -7.74 -19.48 21.05
CA ARG A 21 -9.10 -19.96 21.27
C ARG A 21 -10.00 -18.81 21.73
N PRO A 22 -11.10 -18.53 21.03
CA PRO A 22 -12.07 -17.53 21.49
C PRO A 22 -12.54 -17.83 22.91
N GLY A 23 -12.62 -16.79 23.76
CA GLY A 23 -13.05 -16.92 25.15
C GLY A 23 -12.00 -17.48 26.11
N GLY A 24 -10.81 -17.84 25.62
CA GLY A 24 -9.71 -18.38 26.45
C GLY A 24 -8.73 -17.32 26.94
N THR A 25 -7.94 -17.67 27.97
CA THR A 25 -6.77 -16.91 28.41
C THR A 25 -5.52 -17.46 27.75
N HIS A 26 -4.73 -16.61 27.10
CA HIS A 26 -3.55 -17.01 26.37
C HIS A 26 -2.28 -16.36 26.92
N ARG A 27 -1.20 -17.14 27.02
CA ARG A 27 0.13 -16.61 27.31
C ARG A 27 0.79 -16.19 26.01
N VAL A 28 1.24 -14.94 25.93
CA VAL A 28 2.04 -14.42 24.80
C VAL A 28 3.44 -15.02 24.89
N LEU A 29 3.87 -15.71 23.84
CA LEU A 29 5.17 -16.35 23.71
C LEU A 29 6.23 -15.35 23.18
N SER A 30 5.85 -14.54 22.22
CA SER A 30 6.69 -13.47 21.70
C SER A 30 5.84 -12.26 21.29
N ARG A 31 6.48 -11.10 21.29
CA ARG A 31 5.87 -9.81 20.89
C ARG A 31 6.84 -9.07 19.99
N ARG A 32 6.36 -8.59 18.86
CA ARG A 32 7.13 -7.75 17.94
C ARG A 32 6.29 -6.57 17.49
N ARG A 33 6.91 -5.40 17.37
CA ARG A 33 6.26 -4.16 16.92
C ARG A 33 7.04 -3.57 15.75
N TYR A 34 6.30 -3.12 14.75
CA TYR A 34 6.85 -2.55 13.52
C TYR A 34 6.12 -1.25 13.18
N PRO A 35 6.78 -0.30 12.49
CA PRO A 35 6.06 0.82 11.91
C PRO A 35 5.11 0.30 10.85
N GLY A 36 3.83 0.69 10.93
CA GLY A 36 2.77 0.26 10.05
C GLY A 36 2.11 1.42 9.33
N GLY A 37 1.46 1.08 8.23
CA GLY A 37 0.78 2.01 7.32
C GLY A 37 1.24 1.80 5.89
N LYS A 38 0.28 1.76 4.95
CA LYS A 38 0.57 1.38 3.55
C LYS A 38 1.66 2.25 2.92
N GLY A 39 1.61 3.59 3.06
CA GLY A 39 2.62 4.49 2.48
C GLY A 39 3.98 4.36 3.16
N ILE A 40 4.03 4.08 4.47
CA ILE A 40 5.28 3.78 5.18
C ILE A 40 5.90 2.50 4.61
N ASN A 41 5.11 1.43 4.44
CA ASN A 41 5.59 0.18 3.84
C ASN A 41 6.04 0.39 2.38
N THR A 42 5.31 1.22 1.61
CA THR A 42 5.70 1.60 0.23
C THR A 42 7.05 2.34 0.24
N ALA A 43 7.26 3.30 1.14
CA ALA A 43 8.53 4.01 1.27
C ALA A 43 9.69 3.07 1.64
N ARG A 44 9.45 2.11 2.55
CA ARG A 44 10.46 1.09 2.91
C ARG A 44 10.84 0.23 1.70
N ALA A 45 9.88 -0.16 0.87
CA ALA A 45 10.14 -0.91 -0.36
C ALA A 45 10.88 -0.06 -1.42
N LEU A 46 10.50 1.20 -1.60
CA LEU A 46 11.21 2.14 -2.49
C LEU A 46 12.68 2.30 -2.10
N ARG A 47 12.99 2.36 -0.81
CA ARG A 47 14.39 2.38 -0.32
C ARG A 47 15.16 1.13 -0.72
N VAL A 48 14.54 -0.05 -0.73
CA VAL A 48 15.17 -1.29 -1.23
C VAL A 48 15.48 -1.17 -2.72
N PHE A 49 14.65 -0.46 -3.48
CA PHE A 49 14.85 -0.20 -4.91
C PHE A 49 15.83 0.96 -5.18
N ALA A 50 16.47 1.49 -4.14
CA ALA A 50 17.40 2.63 -4.17
C ALA A 50 16.74 3.93 -4.67
N GLU A 51 15.43 4.10 -4.44
CA GLU A 51 14.70 5.31 -4.79
C GLU A 51 14.76 6.36 -3.67
N ASP A 52 14.93 7.62 -4.07
CA ASP A 52 14.82 8.76 -3.17
C ASP A 52 13.36 9.05 -2.86
N CYS A 53 12.96 8.79 -1.62
CA CYS A 53 11.59 9.02 -1.17
C CYS A 53 11.52 9.63 0.23
N VAL A 54 10.42 10.34 0.48
CA VAL A 54 10.07 10.89 1.80
C VAL A 54 8.67 10.42 2.19
N ALA A 55 8.56 9.80 3.37
CA ALA A 55 7.26 9.44 3.93
C ALA A 55 6.65 10.63 4.69
N LEU A 56 5.43 11.02 4.34
CA LEU A 56 4.63 12.01 5.06
C LEU A 56 3.55 11.29 5.84
N THR A 57 3.53 11.46 7.16
CA THR A 57 2.57 10.75 8.01
C THR A 57 2.12 11.60 9.19
N ALA A 58 0.90 11.34 9.69
CA ALA A 58 0.38 11.96 10.89
C ALA A 58 0.45 10.98 12.06
N ALA A 59 0.99 11.40 13.22
CA ALA A 59 1.09 10.53 14.37
C ALA A 59 0.98 11.31 15.69
N GLY A 60 0.44 10.67 16.72
CA GLY A 60 0.22 11.31 18.01
C GLY A 60 0.31 10.38 19.21
N GLY A 61 0.37 10.97 20.39
CA GLY A 61 0.47 10.26 21.67
C GLY A 61 1.73 9.40 21.82
N PRO A 62 1.79 8.57 22.86
CA PRO A 62 2.95 7.69 23.11
C PRO A 62 3.23 6.73 21.95
N THR A 63 2.20 6.18 21.32
CA THR A 63 2.33 5.29 20.16
C THR A 63 2.82 6.01 18.91
N GLY A 64 2.49 7.31 18.75
CA GLY A 64 3.06 8.14 17.69
C GLY A 64 4.54 8.45 17.91
N GLN A 65 4.95 8.69 19.15
CA GLN A 65 6.36 8.84 19.51
C GLN A 65 7.14 7.55 19.23
N GLU A 66 6.56 6.39 19.54
CA GLU A 66 7.13 5.09 19.24
C GLU A 66 7.26 4.89 17.72
N LEU A 67 6.21 5.19 16.94
CA LEU A 67 6.25 5.12 15.48
C LEU A 67 7.42 5.97 14.93
N ALA A 68 7.53 7.22 15.38
CA ALA A 68 8.62 8.11 14.96
C ALA A 68 10.00 7.56 15.36
N ALA A 69 10.12 6.90 16.51
CA ALA A 69 11.37 6.26 16.93
C ALA A 69 11.73 5.07 16.03
N LEU A 70 10.76 4.21 15.70
CA LEU A 70 10.95 3.07 14.80
C LEU A 70 11.35 3.54 13.39
N LEU A 71 10.72 4.58 12.85
CA LEU A 71 11.07 5.13 11.53
C LEU A 71 12.51 5.70 11.52
N ARG A 72 12.92 6.36 12.61
CA ARG A 72 14.31 6.83 12.75
C ARG A 72 15.33 5.69 12.85
N GLN A 73 14.98 4.60 13.56
CA GLN A 73 15.84 3.40 13.65
C GLN A 73 16.05 2.73 12.29
N GLU A 74 15.05 2.80 11.42
CA GLU A 74 15.13 2.29 10.04
C GLU A 74 15.79 3.31 9.08
N GLU A 75 16.20 4.48 9.58
CA GLU A 75 16.75 5.58 8.77
C GLU A 75 15.85 5.96 7.57
N LEU A 76 14.52 5.81 7.75
CA LEU A 76 13.55 6.16 6.72
C LEU A 76 13.33 7.68 6.70
N PRO A 77 13.62 8.38 5.58
CA PRO A 77 13.31 9.80 5.46
C PRO A 77 11.81 10.02 5.64
N CYS A 78 11.43 10.74 6.70
CA CYS A 78 10.03 10.98 7.01
C CYS A 78 9.79 12.35 7.64
N THR A 79 8.60 12.91 7.37
CA THR A 79 8.04 14.05 8.11
C THR A 79 6.81 13.56 8.86
N VAL A 80 6.83 13.70 10.18
CA VAL A 80 5.73 13.30 11.06
C VAL A 80 4.97 14.53 11.51
N PHE A 81 3.72 14.65 11.12
CA PHE A 81 2.80 15.71 11.54
C PHE A 81 2.14 15.34 12.85
N ALA A 82 2.27 16.21 13.85
CA ALA A 82 1.70 15.95 15.17
C ALA A 82 0.18 15.93 15.12
N ALA A 83 -0.41 14.82 15.55
CA ALA A 83 -1.84 14.61 15.73
C ALA A 83 -2.18 14.58 17.22
N PRO A 84 -3.33 15.15 17.67
CA PRO A 84 -3.76 15.10 19.05
C PRO A 84 -4.04 13.69 19.58
N HIS A 85 -4.66 12.83 18.76
CA HIS A 85 -4.99 11.47 19.19
C HIS A 85 -3.81 10.51 19.04
N PRO A 86 -3.72 9.49 19.92
CA PRO A 86 -2.70 8.46 19.81
C PRO A 86 -2.79 7.71 18.47
N THR A 87 -1.63 7.40 17.90
CA THR A 87 -1.54 6.50 16.74
C THR A 87 -2.10 5.11 17.11
N ARG A 88 -2.93 4.56 16.26
CA ARG A 88 -3.57 3.25 16.47
C ARG A 88 -2.56 2.12 16.52
N VAL A 89 -2.95 1.02 17.17
CA VAL A 89 -2.19 -0.24 17.17
C VAL A 89 -3.04 -1.30 16.48
N ASN A 90 -2.51 -1.92 15.44
CA ASN A 90 -3.09 -3.11 14.84
C ASN A 90 -2.47 -4.34 15.49
N LEU A 91 -3.28 -5.31 15.85
CA LEU A 91 -2.82 -6.55 16.45
C LEU A 91 -2.90 -7.70 15.45
N LYS A 92 -1.83 -8.48 15.36
CA LYS A 92 -1.79 -9.75 14.65
C LYS A 92 -1.47 -10.84 15.64
N ILE A 93 -2.35 -11.81 15.77
CA ILE A 93 -2.16 -12.95 16.68
C ILE A 93 -1.81 -14.16 15.83
N LEU A 94 -0.56 -14.59 15.93
CA LEU A 94 -0.07 -15.80 15.27
C LEU A 94 -0.27 -17.00 16.22
N SER A 95 -1.10 -17.91 15.82
CA SER A 95 -1.38 -19.16 16.50
C SER A 95 -0.42 -20.23 15.99
N ARG A 96 0.57 -20.63 16.83
CA ARG A 96 1.71 -21.46 16.43
C ARG A 96 1.29 -22.86 15.99
N LYS A 97 0.33 -23.44 16.73
CA LYS A 97 -0.06 -24.84 16.57
C LYS A 97 -0.82 -25.11 15.26
N ASP A 98 -1.67 -24.19 14.84
CA ASP A 98 -2.50 -24.29 13.62
C ASP A 98 -2.01 -23.41 12.48
N GLY A 99 -1.00 -22.56 12.73
CA GLY A 99 -0.43 -21.65 11.72
C GLY A 99 -1.35 -20.51 11.31
N LEU A 100 -2.48 -20.32 12.00
CA LEU A 100 -3.45 -19.28 11.66
C LEU A 100 -3.01 -17.91 12.17
N THR A 101 -3.31 -16.88 11.39
CA THR A 101 -3.14 -15.48 11.80
C THR A 101 -4.49 -14.81 11.92
N THR A 102 -4.76 -14.20 13.07
CA THR A 102 -5.96 -13.37 13.31
C THR A 102 -5.53 -11.91 13.38
N GLU A 103 -6.15 -11.05 12.56
CA GLU A 103 -5.86 -9.63 12.52
C GLU A 103 -6.99 -8.82 13.16
N LEU A 104 -6.62 -7.88 14.05
CA LEU A 104 -7.51 -6.92 14.69
C LEU A 104 -7.00 -5.51 14.33
N ASN A 105 -7.64 -4.90 13.35
CA ASN A 105 -7.25 -3.60 12.84
C ASN A 105 -8.06 -2.49 13.53
N ALA A 106 -7.39 -1.65 14.31
CA ALA A 106 -8.03 -0.54 14.99
C ALA A 106 -8.43 0.57 14.02
N VAL A 107 -9.55 1.21 14.32
CA VAL A 107 -9.94 2.46 13.64
C VAL A 107 -9.04 3.58 14.13
N GLY A 108 -8.53 4.42 13.21
CA GLY A 108 -7.69 5.57 13.54
C GLY A 108 -8.47 6.86 13.49
N ALA A 109 -8.02 7.83 14.30
CA ALA A 109 -8.47 9.21 14.27
C ALA A 109 -7.28 10.14 14.51
N LEU A 110 -7.30 11.34 13.92
CA LEU A 110 -6.26 12.36 14.16
C LEU A 110 -6.57 13.17 15.44
N GLY A 111 -7.85 13.36 15.75
CA GLY A 111 -8.33 14.23 16.81
C GLY A 111 -8.43 15.71 16.40
N ASP A 112 -7.89 16.04 15.23
CA ASP A 112 -7.99 17.37 14.61
C ASP A 112 -7.74 17.24 13.11
N ALA A 113 -8.78 17.49 12.30
CA ALA A 113 -8.69 17.45 10.83
C ALA A 113 -7.68 18.47 10.26
N ALA A 114 -7.36 19.55 10.99
CA ALA A 114 -6.34 20.51 10.59
C ALA A 114 -4.94 19.86 10.46
N CYS A 115 -4.69 18.72 11.11
CA CYS A 115 -3.46 17.95 10.93
C CYS A 115 -3.33 17.45 9.48
N ALA A 116 -4.42 16.95 8.89
CA ALA A 116 -4.44 16.50 7.49
C ALA A 116 -4.21 17.67 6.53
N GLU A 117 -4.78 18.84 6.82
CA GLU A 117 -4.59 20.06 6.00
C GLU A 117 -3.16 20.60 6.10
N ARG A 118 -2.52 20.56 7.28
CA ARG A 118 -1.10 20.91 7.40
C ARG A 118 -0.21 19.98 6.58
N LEU A 119 -0.48 18.67 6.59
CA LEU A 119 0.26 17.71 5.77
C LEU A 119 0.09 18.01 4.27
N LYS A 120 -1.16 18.26 3.82
CA LYS A 120 -1.46 18.63 2.42
C LYS A 120 -0.73 19.91 2.01
N THR A 121 -0.76 20.94 2.84
CA THR A 121 -0.08 22.20 2.57
C THR A 121 1.43 22.00 2.39
N GLU A 122 2.06 21.33 3.35
CA GLU A 122 3.49 21.03 3.31
C GLU A 122 3.87 20.18 2.09
N LEU A 123 3.07 19.16 1.75
CA LEU A 123 3.28 18.38 0.53
C LEU A 123 3.25 19.28 -0.70
N LEU A 124 2.23 20.14 -0.83
CA LEU A 124 2.07 21.02 -1.99
C LEU A 124 3.17 22.07 -2.07
N GLU A 125 3.70 22.57 -0.95
CA GLU A 125 4.82 23.50 -0.93
C GLU A 125 6.13 22.88 -1.43
N ARG A 126 6.35 21.60 -1.11
CA ARG A 126 7.58 20.86 -1.52
C ARG A 126 7.51 20.35 -2.96
N LEU A 127 6.31 20.17 -3.50
CA LEU A 127 6.08 19.45 -4.74
C LEU A 127 6.53 20.24 -5.95
N LEU A 128 7.34 19.61 -6.80
CA LEU A 128 7.83 20.13 -8.07
C LEU A 128 7.19 19.36 -9.26
N PRO A 129 7.08 19.97 -10.44
CA PRO A 129 6.66 19.25 -11.64
C PRO A 129 7.58 18.05 -11.92
N GLY A 130 6.97 16.89 -12.22
CA GLY A 130 7.68 15.63 -12.44
C GLY A 130 7.91 14.80 -11.18
N ASP A 131 7.63 15.31 -9.99
CA ASP A 131 7.62 14.51 -8.77
C ASP A 131 6.51 13.45 -8.79
N THR A 132 6.64 12.45 -7.94
CA THR A 132 5.62 11.40 -7.79
C THR A 132 5.05 11.42 -6.38
N VAL A 133 3.72 11.38 -6.27
CA VAL A 133 3.02 11.27 -4.98
C VAL A 133 2.21 9.99 -4.96
N VAL A 134 2.25 9.26 -3.86
CA VAL A 134 1.35 8.12 -3.64
C VAL A 134 0.54 8.32 -2.36
N PHE A 135 -0.77 8.34 -2.48
CA PHE A 135 -1.71 8.34 -1.37
C PHE A 135 -2.08 6.91 -1.03
N CYS A 136 -1.83 6.52 0.23
CA CYS A 136 -1.92 5.12 0.64
C CYS A 136 -2.76 4.91 1.89
N GLY A 137 -3.57 3.87 1.85
CA GLY A 137 -4.31 3.34 3.01
C GLY A 137 -5.68 4.00 3.22
N SER A 138 -6.30 3.63 4.34
CA SER A 138 -7.56 4.23 4.78
C SER A 138 -7.33 5.64 5.32
N LEU A 139 -8.35 6.46 5.27
CA LEU A 139 -8.39 7.73 6.00
C LEU A 139 -8.78 7.49 7.47
N PRO A 140 -8.29 8.34 8.40
CA PRO A 140 -8.85 8.40 9.75
C PRO A 140 -10.34 8.76 9.73
N GLN A 141 -11.10 8.33 10.74
CA GLN A 141 -12.56 8.52 10.77
C GLN A 141 -13.01 9.97 10.82
N ASP A 142 -12.14 10.87 11.27
CA ASP A 142 -12.37 12.32 11.40
C ASP A 142 -11.83 13.11 10.20
N VAL A 143 -11.38 12.45 9.14
CA VAL A 143 -10.95 13.06 7.87
C VAL A 143 -12.01 12.78 6.80
N PRO A 144 -12.50 13.82 6.08
CA PRO A 144 -13.50 13.62 5.03
C PRO A 144 -13.05 12.63 3.96
N ALA A 145 -13.96 11.74 3.52
CA ALA A 145 -13.67 10.74 2.48
C ALA A 145 -13.14 11.34 1.16
N GLY A 146 -13.51 12.59 0.86
CA GLY A 146 -13.06 13.33 -0.33
C GLY A 146 -11.64 13.90 -0.24
N TRP A 147 -10.95 13.75 0.89
CA TRP A 147 -9.63 14.35 1.09
C TRP A 147 -8.60 13.89 0.04
N TYR A 148 -8.58 12.59 -0.30
CA TYR A 148 -7.69 12.09 -1.37
C TYR A 148 -8.02 12.72 -2.72
N ARG A 149 -9.30 12.87 -3.08
CA ARG A 149 -9.71 13.54 -4.33
C ARG A 149 -9.13 14.96 -4.42
N GLU A 150 -9.25 15.74 -3.35
CA GLU A 150 -8.74 17.11 -3.32
C GLU A 150 -7.21 17.15 -3.45
N CYS A 151 -6.50 16.28 -2.73
CA CYS A 151 -5.06 16.18 -2.79
C CYS A 151 -4.58 15.75 -4.19
N ILE A 152 -5.21 14.74 -4.78
CA ILE A 152 -4.87 14.26 -6.14
C ILE A 152 -5.03 15.40 -7.14
N THR A 153 -6.15 16.13 -7.10
CA THR A 153 -6.39 17.27 -7.98
C THR A 153 -5.28 18.31 -7.85
N ALA A 154 -4.98 18.74 -6.62
CA ALA A 154 -3.95 19.76 -6.39
C ALA A 154 -2.53 19.30 -6.78
N CYS A 155 -2.18 18.05 -6.56
CA CYS A 155 -0.88 17.50 -6.97
C CYS A 155 -0.75 17.44 -8.51
N ARG A 156 -1.81 17.04 -9.19
CA ARG A 156 -1.83 16.99 -10.66
C ARG A 156 -1.74 18.40 -11.29
N GLU A 157 -2.41 19.40 -10.71
CA GLU A 157 -2.29 20.80 -11.10
C GLU A 157 -0.85 21.33 -11.00
N LYS A 158 -0.06 20.79 -10.07
CA LYS A 158 1.38 21.07 -9.95
C LYS A 158 2.27 20.24 -10.88
N GLY A 159 1.69 19.38 -11.71
CA GLY A 159 2.44 18.54 -12.67
C GLY A 159 3.10 17.31 -12.05
N ALA A 160 2.66 16.88 -10.89
CA ALA A 160 3.12 15.63 -10.28
C ALA A 160 2.37 14.42 -10.82
N ALA A 161 3.04 13.27 -10.90
CA ALA A 161 2.41 11.98 -11.12
C ALA A 161 1.78 11.47 -9.81
N VAL A 162 0.54 10.97 -9.87
CA VAL A 162 -0.20 10.58 -8.66
C VAL A 162 -0.65 9.13 -8.70
N PHE A 163 -0.29 8.38 -7.67
CA PHE A 163 -0.71 7.01 -7.41
C PHE A 163 -1.72 6.99 -6.25
N LEU A 164 -2.70 6.10 -6.33
CA LEU A 164 -3.69 5.91 -5.26
C LEU A 164 -3.81 4.41 -4.91
N ASP A 165 -3.50 4.07 -3.66
CA ASP A 165 -3.70 2.74 -3.06
C ASP A 165 -4.59 2.88 -1.82
N ALA A 166 -5.87 3.08 -2.04
CA ALA A 166 -6.89 3.27 -1.01
C ALA A 166 -8.01 2.25 -1.16
N SER A 167 -8.93 2.21 -0.19
CA SER A 167 -10.09 1.34 -0.19
C SER A 167 -11.38 2.10 0.10
N GLY A 168 -12.52 1.50 -0.23
CA GLY A 168 -13.84 2.04 0.08
C GLY A 168 -14.12 3.39 -0.58
N GLU A 169 -14.88 4.24 0.13
CA GLU A 169 -15.31 5.54 -0.38
C GLU A 169 -14.16 6.47 -0.78
N PRO A 170 -13.04 6.56 -0.04
CA PRO A 170 -11.87 7.34 -0.45
C PRO A 170 -11.27 6.92 -1.82
N LEU A 171 -11.30 5.61 -2.16
CA LEU A 171 -10.91 5.14 -3.48
C LEU A 171 -11.90 5.60 -4.56
N ILE A 172 -13.20 5.43 -4.31
CA ILE A 172 -14.28 5.81 -5.25
C ILE A 172 -14.19 7.30 -5.60
N LEU A 173 -14.06 8.14 -4.59
CA LEU A 173 -13.96 9.60 -4.76
C LEU A 173 -12.61 10.00 -5.38
N GLY A 174 -11.51 9.34 -4.99
CA GLY A 174 -10.18 9.60 -5.50
C GLY A 174 -10.03 9.30 -7.01
N ILE A 175 -10.70 8.26 -7.51
CA ILE A 175 -10.75 7.94 -8.95
C ILE A 175 -11.29 9.10 -9.78
N SER A 176 -12.25 9.89 -9.26
CA SER A 176 -12.82 11.03 -9.99
C SER A 176 -11.81 12.15 -10.23
N ALA A 177 -10.71 12.21 -9.47
CA ALA A 177 -9.59 13.12 -9.69
C ALA A 177 -8.57 12.60 -10.71
N LYS A 178 -8.84 11.44 -11.33
CA LYS A 178 -8.06 10.83 -12.41
C LYS A 178 -6.57 10.64 -12.06
N PRO A 179 -6.24 9.88 -11.01
CA PRO A 179 -4.85 9.56 -10.70
C PRO A 179 -4.18 8.82 -11.87
N ASP A 180 -2.85 8.94 -11.98
CA ASP A 180 -2.09 8.25 -13.04
C ASP A 180 -2.12 6.72 -12.86
N CYS A 181 -2.13 6.26 -11.61
CA CYS A 181 -2.22 4.83 -11.33
C CYS A 181 -3.08 4.55 -10.09
N ILE A 182 -3.90 3.52 -10.18
CA ILE A 182 -4.56 2.93 -9.01
C ILE A 182 -4.22 1.46 -8.90
N LYS A 183 -4.18 0.95 -7.66
CA LYS A 183 -3.92 -0.46 -7.41
C LYS A 183 -4.96 -1.07 -6.46
N PRO A 184 -6.20 -1.32 -6.87
CA PRO A 184 -7.14 -2.10 -6.08
C PRO A 184 -6.73 -3.58 -6.01
N ASN A 185 -7.16 -4.28 -4.97
CA ASN A 185 -7.23 -5.73 -4.98
C ASN A 185 -8.58 -6.18 -5.57
N ARG A 186 -8.76 -7.50 -5.77
CA ARG A 186 -10.02 -8.06 -6.29
C ARG A 186 -11.25 -7.63 -5.47
N GLU A 187 -11.16 -7.70 -4.15
CA GLU A 187 -12.27 -7.40 -3.25
C GLU A 187 -12.64 -5.91 -3.29
N GLU A 188 -11.65 -5.03 -3.35
CA GLU A 188 -11.86 -3.59 -3.51
C GLU A 188 -12.51 -3.25 -4.86
N LEU A 189 -12.12 -3.97 -5.91
CA LEU A 189 -12.71 -3.81 -7.24
C LEU A 189 -14.15 -4.37 -7.28
N GLU A 190 -14.41 -5.52 -6.66
CA GLU A 190 -15.75 -6.09 -6.49
C GLU A 190 -16.69 -5.16 -5.73
N LEU A 191 -16.16 -4.54 -4.65
CA LEU A 191 -16.92 -3.56 -3.87
C LEU A 191 -17.28 -2.31 -4.69
N LEU A 192 -16.34 -1.85 -5.55
CA LEU A 192 -16.57 -0.69 -6.42
C LEU A 192 -17.70 -0.94 -7.43
N TYR A 193 -17.82 -2.16 -7.93
CA TYR A 193 -18.81 -2.52 -8.97
C TYR A 193 -20.07 -3.21 -8.42
N GLY A 194 -20.04 -3.71 -7.19
CA GLY A 194 -21.16 -4.37 -6.54
C GLY A 194 -21.42 -5.81 -7.01
N TYR A 195 -20.48 -6.44 -7.74
CA TYR A 195 -20.58 -7.83 -8.19
C TYR A 195 -19.24 -8.57 -8.14
N ARG A 196 -19.30 -9.91 -8.17
CA ARG A 196 -18.13 -10.78 -8.09
C ARG A 196 -17.35 -10.84 -9.40
N LEU A 197 -16.03 -10.80 -9.30
CA LEU A 197 -15.08 -10.85 -10.43
C LEU A 197 -14.25 -12.14 -10.36
N GLN A 198 -14.83 -13.25 -10.81
CA GLN A 198 -14.22 -14.57 -10.68
C GLN A 198 -13.22 -14.90 -11.79
N ARG A 199 -13.44 -14.39 -13.01
CA ARG A 199 -12.61 -14.68 -14.17
C ARG A 199 -11.71 -13.51 -14.53
N PRO A 200 -10.49 -13.78 -15.04
CA PRO A 200 -9.56 -12.72 -15.45
C PRO A 200 -10.19 -11.73 -16.44
N GLU A 201 -11.04 -12.20 -17.37
CA GLU A 201 -11.69 -11.35 -18.38
C GLU A 201 -12.65 -10.34 -17.73
N ASN A 202 -13.38 -10.74 -16.68
CA ASN A 202 -14.27 -9.83 -15.95
C ASN A 202 -13.47 -8.77 -15.17
N ILE A 203 -12.30 -9.16 -14.63
CA ILE A 203 -11.38 -8.23 -13.95
C ILE A 203 -10.80 -7.24 -14.97
N ALA A 204 -10.41 -7.74 -16.16
CA ALA A 204 -9.91 -6.92 -17.25
C ALA A 204 -10.93 -5.89 -17.70
N GLU A 205 -12.21 -6.31 -17.90
CA GLU A 205 -13.30 -5.41 -18.25
C GLU A 205 -13.54 -4.34 -17.18
N ALA A 206 -13.58 -4.72 -15.90
CA ALA A 206 -13.72 -3.79 -14.79
C ALA A 206 -12.56 -2.78 -14.72
N ALA A 207 -11.33 -3.25 -14.91
CA ALA A 207 -10.16 -2.36 -14.97
C ALA A 207 -10.24 -1.41 -16.17
N TRP A 208 -10.69 -1.90 -17.31
CA TRP A 208 -10.86 -1.10 -18.53
C TRP A 208 -11.90 0.02 -18.36
N GLN A 209 -13.00 -0.24 -17.66
CA GLN A 209 -13.99 0.78 -17.32
C GLN A 209 -13.37 1.92 -16.47
N LEU A 210 -12.39 1.62 -15.60
CA LEU A 210 -11.67 2.64 -14.81
C LEU A 210 -10.75 3.50 -15.68
N LEU A 211 -10.13 2.92 -16.72
CA LEU A 211 -9.37 3.69 -17.70
C LEU A 211 -10.28 4.71 -18.43
N HIS A 212 -11.52 4.32 -18.78
CA HIS A 212 -12.50 5.23 -19.39
C HIS A 212 -12.96 6.34 -18.42
N ARG A 213 -12.82 6.16 -17.12
CA ARG A 213 -13.04 7.22 -16.13
C ARG A 213 -11.86 8.18 -16.00
N GLY A 214 -10.77 7.96 -16.78
CA GLY A 214 -9.62 8.85 -16.89
C GLY A 214 -8.41 8.46 -16.04
N VAL A 215 -8.39 7.27 -15.43
CA VAL A 215 -7.18 6.68 -14.84
C VAL A 215 -6.27 6.22 -15.98
N GLU A 216 -4.95 6.46 -15.90
CA GLU A 216 -4.03 6.05 -16.98
C GLU A 216 -3.62 4.60 -16.88
N GLN A 217 -3.45 4.08 -15.66
CA GLN A 217 -3.08 2.70 -15.38
C GLN A 217 -3.86 2.13 -14.21
N VAL A 218 -4.38 0.93 -14.38
CA VAL A 218 -5.04 0.15 -13.31
C VAL A 218 -4.25 -1.15 -13.12
N VAL A 219 -3.83 -1.43 -11.89
CA VAL A 219 -3.22 -2.71 -11.54
C VAL A 219 -4.07 -3.39 -10.48
N VAL A 220 -4.57 -4.57 -10.79
CA VAL A 220 -5.42 -5.34 -9.86
C VAL A 220 -4.59 -6.45 -9.24
N SER A 221 -4.38 -6.40 -7.93
CA SER A 221 -3.68 -7.48 -7.21
C SER A 221 -4.65 -8.62 -6.89
N LEU A 222 -4.22 -9.87 -7.18
CA LEU A 222 -5.04 -11.09 -7.10
C LEU A 222 -4.48 -12.10 -6.08
N GLY A 223 -3.70 -11.62 -5.12
CA GLY A 223 -3.08 -12.46 -4.10
C GLY A 223 -2.12 -13.50 -4.71
N ALA A 224 -2.33 -14.77 -4.37
CA ALA A 224 -1.49 -15.86 -4.86
C ALA A 224 -1.66 -16.15 -6.36
N GLU A 225 -2.72 -15.65 -7.00
CA GLU A 225 -2.90 -15.79 -8.45
C GLU A 225 -1.99 -14.85 -9.24
N GLY A 226 -1.54 -13.73 -8.66
CA GLY A 226 -0.68 -12.75 -9.32
C GLY A 226 -1.30 -11.37 -9.44
N ALA A 227 -1.23 -10.75 -10.61
CA ALA A 227 -1.83 -9.43 -10.84
C ALA A 227 -2.20 -9.22 -12.32
N LEU A 228 -3.13 -8.28 -12.55
CA LEU A 228 -3.52 -7.79 -13.85
C LEU A 228 -3.11 -6.32 -13.98
N LEU A 229 -2.56 -5.92 -15.11
CA LEU A 229 -2.28 -4.53 -15.46
C LEU A 229 -3.08 -4.15 -16.70
N ALA A 230 -3.82 -3.04 -16.60
CA ALA A 230 -4.53 -2.45 -17.72
C ALA A 230 -4.03 -1.02 -17.99
N ARG A 231 -3.73 -0.74 -19.26
CA ARG A 231 -3.48 0.57 -19.87
C ARG A 231 -4.33 0.68 -21.13
N LYS A 232 -4.39 1.88 -21.74
CA LYS A 232 -5.27 2.20 -22.89
C LYS A 232 -5.32 1.12 -23.97
N ASP A 233 -4.15 0.58 -24.35
CA ASP A 233 -4.04 -0.36 -25.50
C ASP A 233 -3.53 -1.75 -25.09
N THR A 234 -3.50 -2.05 -23.79
CA THR A 234 -2.88 -3.27 -23.30
C THR A 234 -3.53 -3.75 -22.01
N VAL A 235 -3.91 -5.00 -21.97
CA VAL A 235 -4.27 -5.72 -20.74
C VAL A 235 -3.39 -6.95 -20.61
N LEU A 236 -2.68 -7.04 -19.50
CA LEU A 236 -1.71 -8.10 -19.20
C LEU A 236 -2.07 -8.77 -17.89
N PHE A 237 -1.85 -10.06 -17.83
CA PHE A 237 -1.90 -10.84 -16.60
C PHE A 237 -0.53 -11.43 -16.31
N ALA A 238 -0.09 -11.39 -15.06
CA ALA A 238 1.11 -12.06 -14.59
C ALA A 238 0.76 -13.01 -13.45
N ALA A 239 1.10 -14.29 -13.64
CA ALA A 239 0.97 -15.29 -12.60
C ALA A 239 2.06 -15.11 -11.53
N ALA A 240 1.68 -15.20 -10.25
CA ALA A 240 2.66 -15.16 -9.17
C ALA A 240 3.44 -16.51 -9.10
N PRO A 241 4.77 -16.47 -8.90
CA PRO A 241 5.53 -17.66 -8.59
C PRO A 241 5.03 -18.33 -7.30
N ALA A 242 5.00 -19.67 -7.31
CA ALA A 242 4.64 -20.44 -6.14
C ALA A 242 5.74 -20.36 -5.07
N VAL A 243 5.41 -19.85 -3.90
CA VAL A 243 6.32 -19.72 -2.75
C VAL A 243 5.64 -20.13 -1.45
N ASN A 244 6.43 -20.50 -0.46
CA ASN A 244 5.92 -20.68 0.91
C ASN A 244 5.77 -19.31 1.58
N ALA A 245 4.56 -18.77 1.55
CA ALA A 245 4.26 -17.47 2.15
C ALA A 245 4.42 -17.52 3.68
N VAL A 246 5.22 -16.60 4.22
CA VAL A 246 5.42 -16.39 5.66
C VAL A 246 4.49 -15.30 6.16
N ASN A 247 4.33 -14.21 5.40
CA ASN A 247 3.46 -13.09 5.78
C ASN A 247 3.07 -12.27 4.54
N THR A 248 1.77 -12.17 4.29
CA THR A 248 1.23 -11.45 3.11
C THR A 248 1.09 -9.94 3.32
N THR A 249 1.20 -9.44 4.56
CA THR A 249 1.06 -8.01 4.87
C THR A 249 2.20 -7.21 4.23
N GLY A 250 1.84 -6.14 3.51
CA GLY A 250 2.79 -5.27 2.80
C GLY A 250 3.17 -5.75 1.40
N ALA A 251 2.63 -6.89 0.92
CA ALA A 251 2.83 -7.33 -0.46
C ALA A 251 2.22 -6.33 -1.47
N GLY A 252 0.99 -5.86 -1.19
CA GLY A 252 0.35 -4.81 -1.98
C GLY A 252 1.12 -3.49 -1.96
N ASP A 253 1.66 -3.10 -0.80
CA ASP A 253 2.46 -1.88 -0.64
C ASP A 253 3.78 -1.98 -1.41
N THR A 254 4.40 -3.15 -1.40
CA THR A 254 5.60 -3.46 -2.20
C THR A 254 5.29 -3.43 -3.70
N MET A 255 4.14 -3.96 -4.11
CA MET A 255 3.68 -3.85 -5.50
C MET A 255 3.50 -2.39 -5.91
N THR A 256 2.88 -1.55 -5.07
CA THR A 256 2.75 -0.11 -5.31
C THR A 256 4.13 0.56 -5.47
N ALA A 257 5.09 0.24 -4.62
CA ALA A 257 6.46 0.74 -4.76
C ALA A 257 7.12 0.31 -6.08
N ALA A 258 6.91 -0.94 -6.50
CA ALA A 258 7.43 -1.46 -7.76
C ALA A 258 6.81 -0.77 -8.99
N LEU A 259 5.54 -0.40 -8.94
CA LEU A 259 4.88 0.37 -10.00
C LEU A 259 5.43 1.80 -10.11
N ILE A 260 5.73 2.43 -8.97
CA ILE A 260 6.37 3.75 -8.93
C ILE A 260 7.78 3.68 -9.51
N TYR A 261 8.58 2.69 -9.08
CA TYR A 261 9.91 2.41 -9.62
C TYR A 261 9.86 2.22 -11.13
N ALA A 262 8.98 1.36 -11.62
CA ALA A 262 8.85 1.06 -13.04
C ALA A 262 8.51 2.30 -13.87
N ARG A 263 7.62 3.19 -13.37
CA ARG A 263 7.32 4.48 -14.02
C ARG A 263 8.56 5.37 -14.08
N GLY A 264 9.28 5.52 -12.98
CA GLY A 264 10.49 6.35 -12.91
C GLY A 264 11.59 5.90 -13.85
N HIS A 265 11.67 4.59 -14.12
CA HIS A 265 12.66 3.98 -15.01
C HIS A 265 12.15 3.70 -16.42
N GLY A 266 10.93 4.10 -16.76
CA GLY A 266 10.37 3.95 -18.11
C GLY A 266 10.21 2.50 -18.56
N LEU A 267 9.92 1.59 -17.64
CA LEU A 267 9.73 0.16 -17.97
C LEU A 267 8.50 -0.05 -18.87
N THR A 268 8.59 -1.05 -19.74
CA THR A 268 7.44 -1.48 -20.55
C THR A 268 6.30 -1.96 -19.63
N PRO A 269 5.04 -1.99 -20.11
CA PRO A 269 3.93 -2.55 -19.32
C PRO A 269 4.20 -4.00 -18.86
N GLU A 270 4.83 -4.82 -19.72
CA GLU A 270 5.19 -6.20 -19.41
C GLU A 270 6.24 -6.26 -18.30
N ASP A 271 7.36 -5.52 -18.43
CA ASP A 271 8.40 -5.48 -17.41
C ASP A 271 7.90 -4.87 -16.10
N THR A 272 7.02 -3.86 -16.18
CA THR A 272 6.35 -3.26 -15.02
C THR A 272 5.58 -4.31 -14.23
N LEU A 273 4.72 -5.07 -14.91
CA LEU A 273 3.90 -6.07 -14.24
C LEU A 273 4.76 -7.23 -13.70
N LYS A 274 5.74 -7.67 -14.48
CA LYS A 274 6.69 -8.71 -14.10
C LYS A 274 7.48 -8.34 -12.85
N PHE A 275 8.03 -7.13 -12.80
CA PHE A 275 8.76 -6.62 -11.62
C PHE A 275 7.84 -6.45 -10.41
N ALA A 276 6.64 -5.92 -10.60
CA ALA A 276 5.67 -5.70 -9.53
C ALA A 276 5.22 -7.01 -8.87
N VAL A 277 4.96 -8.06 -9.66
CA VAL A 277 4.58 -9.38 -9.15
C VAL A 277 5.77 -10.06 -8.46
N ALA A 278 6.98 -10.01 -9.03
CA ALA A 278 8.18 -10.58 -8.42
C ALA A 278 8.49 -9.90 -7.08
N ALA A 279 8.40 -8.57 -7.00
CA ALA A 279 8.65 -7.81 -5.78
C ALA A 279 7.61 -8.12 -4.68
N ALA A 280 6.33 -8.18 -5.03
CA ALA A 280 5.27 -8.56 -4.10
C ALA A 280 5.45 -10.00 -3.60
N THR A 281 5.85 -10.93 -4.48
CA THR A 281 6.14 -12.33 -4.12
C THR A 281 7.37 -12.44 -3.22
N ALA A 282 8.44 -11.69 -3.48
CA ALA A 282 9.63 -11.61 -2.62
C ALA A 282 9.29 -11.08 -1.22
N LYS A 283 8.27 -10.21 -1.10
CA LYS A 283 7.80 -9.71 0.20
C LYS A 283 7.13 -10.79 1.03
N VAL A 284 6.30 -11.65 0.45
CA VAL A 284 5.50 -12.62 1.24
C VAL A 284 6.34 -13.71 1.90
N VAL A 285 7.58 -13.93 1.48
CA VAL A 285 8.52 -14.85 2.13
C VAL A 285 9.28 -14.21 3.31
N ARG A 286 9.06 -12.91 3.58
CA ARG A 286 9.67 -12.16 4.68
C ARG A 286 8.75 -12.11 5.91
N PRO A 287 9.28 -12.17 7.14
CA PRO A 287 8.47 -12.07 8.35
C PRO A 287 7.95 -10.64 8.58
N GLY A 288 6.78 -10.54 9.21
CA GLY A 288 6.17 -9.26 9.57
C GLY A 288 5.99 -8.32 8.38
N THR A 289 6.22 -7.03 8.58
CA THR A 289 6.17 -6.00 7.53
C THR A 289 7.56 -5.66 6.95
N GLN A 290 8.56 -6.54 7.13
CA GLN A 290 9.89 -6.32 6.55
C GLN A 290 9.79 -6.23 5.02
N PRO A 291 10.49 -5.27 4.38
CA PRO A 291 10.50 -5.17 2.92
C PRO A 291 11.22 -6.37 2.28
N PRO A 292 11.05 -6.60 0.96
CA PRO A 292 11.81 -7.61 0.24
C PRO A 292 13.30 -7.26 0.21
N VAL A 293 14.12 -8.16 -0.35
CA VAL A 293 15.50 -7.84 -0.75
C VAL A 293 15.66 -8.01 -2.25
N MET A 294 16.52 -7.22 -2.87
CA MET A 294 16.70 -7.20 -4.32
C MET A 294 17.14 -8.55 -4.91
N SER A 295 17.94 -9.33 -4.18
CA SER A 295 18.35 -10.67 -4.61
C SER A 295 17.17 -11.64 -4.75
N ASP A 296 16.19 -11.58 -3.82
CA ASP A 296 15.00 -12.43 -3.87
C ASP A 296 14.11 -12.02 -5.06
N ILE A 297 13.97 -10.71 -5.30
CA ILE A 297 13.24 -10.20 -6.46
C ILE A 297 13.89 -10.68 -7.76
N GLY A 298 15.22 -10.56 -7.88
CA GLY A 298 15.98 -11.01 -9.05
C GLY A 298 15.78 -12.49 -9.33
N ALA A 299 15.80 -13.34 -8.31
CA ALA A 299 15.58 -14.78 -8.44
C ALA A 299 14.14 -15.13 -8.89
N LEU A 300 13.14 -14.30 -8.53
CA LEU A 300 11.75 -14.53 -8.90
C LEU A 300 11.38 -13.96 -10.27
N LEU A 301 12.09 -12.96 -10.78
CA LEU A 301 11.79 -12.31 -12.06
C LEU A 301 11.69 -13.33 -13.22
N SER A 302 12.60 -14.30 -13.30
CA SER A 302 12.58 -15.31 -14.35
C SER A 302 11.41 -16.30 -14.25
N GLN A 303 10.76 -16.36 -13.10
CA GLN A 303 9.63 -17.27 -12.83
C GLN A 303 8.27 -16.62 -13.09
N VAL A 304 8.22 -15.29 -13.25
CA VAL A 304 6.99 -14.57 -13.58
C VAL A 304 6.74 -14.64 -15.08
N THR A 305 5.63 -15.25 -15.47
CA THR A 305 5.15 -15.27 -16.85
C THR A 305 4.07 -14.24 -17.03
N VAL A 306 4.20 -13.39 -18.05
CA VAL A 306 3.23 -12.37 -18.43
C VAL A 306 2.53 -12.77 -19.71
N THR A 307 1.22 -12.69 -19.75
CA THR A 307 0.39 -13.02 -20.92
C THR A 307 -0.61 -11.89 -21.20
N PRO A 308 -0.91 -11.57 -22.46
CA PRO A 308 -2.02 -10.68 -22.80
C PRO A 308 -3.37 -11.36 -22.51
N ILE A 309 -4.39 -10.54 -22.18
CA ILE A 309 -5.79 -10.94 -22.03
C ILE A 309 -6.62 -10.30 -23.13
#